data_0a0346956293668fd8b3d81f3f4af144
#
_entry.id   0a0346956293668fd8b3d81f3f4af144
#
_cell.length_a   1.000
_cell.length_b   1.000
_cell.length_c   1.000
_cell.angle_alpha   90.00
_cell.angle_beta   90.00
_cell.angle_gamma   90.00
#
_symmetry.space_group_name_H-M   'P 1'
#
loop_
_entity.id
_entity.type
_entity.pdbx_description
1 polymer ?
#
loop_
_entity_poly.entity_id
_entity_poly.type
_entity_poly.pdbx_seq_one_letter_code
_entity_poly.pdbx_strand_id
1 'polypeptide(L)'
;FPKLERTTNPDGKRVYKTPSGAAYPSVTTVTGLHTAKGIAEWRARVGNEEANRISSRASARGTRIHSLCESYLRGESAEPDIFDAEMFSSIKFLLNDIDNIHALEDPLYSDHLQVAGTVDCIAEFQGKLSVIDFKTSSRPKDRDDIHNYFMQTSAYAVAFEERTGIPVGRM
;
A
#
# COMPACT_ATOMS: atom_id res chain seq x y z
N PHE A 1 -4.77 15.75 3.36
CA PHE A 1 -4.40 15.26 4.68
C PHE A 1 -3.11 15.91 5.16
N PRO A 2 -2.86 16.03 6.50
CA PRO A 2 -1.63 16.64 7.00
C PRO A 2 -0.42 15.78 6.64
N LYS A 3 0.69 16.41 6.22
CA LYS A 3 1.95 15.70 6.02
C LYS A 3 2.43 15.12 7.34
N LEU A 4 2.82 13.86 7.34
CA LEU A 4 3.42 13.19 8.48
C LEU A 4 4.94 13.14 8.31
N GLU A 5 5.67 13.48 9.36
CA GLU A 5 7.11 13.29 9.40
C GLU A 5 7.42 11.80 9.49
N ARG A 6 8.13 11.26 8.48
CA ARG A 6 8.52 9.86 8.42
C ARG A 6 9.98 9.68 8.84
N THR A 7 10.21 8.87 9.84
CA THR A 7 11.54 8.53 10.35
C THR A 7 11.73 7.00 10.34
N THR A 8 12.94 6.56 10.57
CA THR A 8 13.28 5.15 10.77
C THR A 8 13.84 5.00 12.17
N ASN A 9 13.29 4.07 12.95
CA ASN A 9 13.78 3.80 14.29
C ASN A 9 15.11 3.01 14.25
N PRO A 10 15.81 2.82 15.39
CA PRO A 10 17.07 2.06 15.43
C PRO A 10 16.97 0.63 14.90
N ASP A 11 15.79 0.00 14.95
CA ASP A 11 15.53 -1.33 14.40
C ASP A 11 15.25 -1.34 12.89
N GLY A 12 15.42 -0.19 12.20
CA GLY A 12 15.18 -0.05 10.77
C GLY A 12 13.70 -0.01 10.36
N LYS A 13 12.77 0.14 11.32
CA LYS A 13 11.33 0.18 11.05
C LYS A 13 10.85 1.61 10.87
N ARG A 14 9.91 1.80 9.93
CA ARG A 14 9.29 3.11 9.66
C ARG A 14 8.36 3.52 10.80
N VAL A 15 8.50 4.78 11.23
CA VAL A 15 7.67 5.44 12.23
C VAL A 15 7.23 6.79 11.66
N TYR A 16 6.00 7.16 11.94
CA TYR A 16 5.41 8.42 11.53
C TYR A 16 5.06 9.25 12.76
N LYS A 17 5.42 10.54 12.73
CA LYS A 17 5.04 11.49 13.77
C LYS A 17 3.75 12.20 13.36
N THR A 18 2.75 12.11 14.23
CA THR A 18 1.45 12.77 14.01
C THR A 18 1.51 14.26 14.37
N PRO A 19 0.53 15.07 13.96
CA PRO A 19 0.44 16.48 14.36
C PRO A 19 0.35 16.69 15.87
N SER A 20 -0.19 15.72 16.62
CA SER A 20 -0.23 15.75 18.09
C SER A 20 1.10 15.41 18.74
N GLY A 21 2.12 15.00 17.96
CA GLY A 21 3.44 14.58 18.44
C GLY A 21 3.54 13.09 18.80
N ALA A 22 2.46 12.32 18.66
CA ALA A 22 2.54 10.87 18.84
C ALA A 22 3.37 10.21 17.70
N ALA A 23 4.06 9.13 18.02
CA ALA A 23 4.89 8.38 17.07
C ALA A 23 4.27 6.99 16.85
N TYR A 24 3.80 6.74 15.62
CA TYR A 24 3.13 5.48 15.26
C TYR A 24 3.95 4.65 14.26
N PRO A 25 4.01 3.32 14.44
CA PRO A 25 4.62 2.45 13.44
C PRO A 25 3.84 2.49 12.13
N SER A 26 4.50 2.14 11.02
CA SER A 26 3.77 2.04 9.75
C SER A 26 2.79 0.87 9.76
N VAL A 27 1.63 1.05 9.12
CA VAL A 27 0.66 -0.04 8.87
C VAL A 27 1.37 -1.28 8.31
N THR A 28 2.22 -1.10 7.30
CA THR A 28 2.98 -2.19 6.68
C THR A 28 4.00 -2.86 7.62
N THR A 29 4.52 -2.14 8.62
CA THR A 29 5.36 -2.75 9.66
C THR A 29 4.55 -3.69 10.55
N VAL A 30 3.35 -3.26 10.95
CA VAL A 30 2.47 -4.06 11.81
C VAL A 30 1.91 -5.27 11.07
N THR A 31 1.35 -5.08 9.88
CA THR A 31 0.78 -6.17 9.07
C THR A 31 1.86 -7.16 8.60
N GLY A 32 3.10 -6.69 8.42
CA GLY A 32 4.25 -7.52 8.07
C GLY A 32 4.64 -8.55 9.15
N LEU A 33 4.24 -8.33 10.41
CA LEU A 33 4.47 -9.31 11.48
C LEU A 33 3.76 -10.63 11.19
N HIS A 34 2.60 -10.58 10.56
CA HIS A 34 1.84 -11.78 10.17
C HIS A 34 2.61 -12.69 9.17
N THR A 35 3.39 -12.10 8.28
CA THR A 35 4.15 -12.83 7.25
C THR A 35 5.61 -13.06 7.61
N ALA A 36 6.09 -12.51 8.72
CA ALA A 36 7.51 -12.52 9.09
C ALA A 36 8.11 -13.93 9.18
N LYS A 37 7.38 -14.89 9.77
CA LYS A 37 7.83 -16.30 9.89
C LYS A 37 8.00 -16.93 8.51
N GLY A 38 7.01 -16.84 7.65
CA GLY A 38 7.07 -17.39 6.29
C GLY A 38 8.19 -16.77 5.46
N ILE A 39 8.43 -15.46 5.61
CA ILE A 39 9.56 -14.79 4.95
C ILE A 39 10.91 -15.33 5.48
N ALA A 40 11.04 -15.54 6.79
CA ALA A 40 12.26 -16.09 7.37
C ALA A 40 12.53 -17.52 6.88
N GLU A 41 11.52 -18.38 6.85
CA GLU A 41 11.60 -19.75 6.32
C GLU A 41 11.95 -19.76 4.82
N TRP A 42 11.34 -18.89 4.03
CA TRP A 42 11.67 -18.74 2.62
C TRP A 42 13.12 -18.29 2.42
N ARG A 43 13.60 -17.29 3.18
CA ARG A 43 14.98 -16.81 3.13
C ARG A 43 15.98 -17.90 3.51
N ALA A 44 15.68 -18.71 4.53
CA ALA A 44 16.52 -19.84 4.91
C ALA A 44 16.62 -20.90 3.81
N ARG A 45 15.54 -21.10 3.03
CA ARG A 45 15.52 -22.07 1.93
C ARG A 45 16.27 -21.61 0.68
N VAL A 46 16.12 -20.33 0.27
CA VAL A 46 16.71 -19.82 -0.98
C VAL A 46 18.08 -19.16 -0.78
N GLY A 47 18.47 -18.87 0.44
CA GLY A 47 19.67 -18.11 0.77
C GLY A 47 19.46 -16.60 0.77
N ASN A 48 20.22 -15.89 1.63
CA ASN A 48 20.03 -14.47 1.82
C ASN A 48 20.34 -13.62 0.59
N GLU A 49 21.35 -13.96 -0.17
CA GLU A 49 21.74 -13.22 -1.39
C GLU A 49 20.63 -13.29 -2.45
N GLU A 50 20.15 -14.48 -2.74
CA GLU A 50 19.07 -14.68 -3.72
C GLU A 50 17.76 -14.07 -3.22
N ALA A 51 17.44 -14.21 -1.94
CA ALA A 51 16.27 -13.56 -1.35
C ALA A 51 16.33 -12.05 -1.47
N ASN A 52 17.50 -11.44 -1.25
CA ASN A 52 17.68 -9.99 -1.41
C ASN A 52 17.51 -9.57 -2.88
N ARG A 53 18.08 -10.33 -3.83
CA ARG A 53 17.94 -10.08 -5.26
C ARG A 53 16.48 -10.11 -5.71
N ILE A 54 15.74 -11.14 -5.29
CA ILE A 54 14.31 -11.31 -5.61
C ILE A 54 13.50 -10.17 -4.99
N SER A 55 13.72 -9.86 -3.70
CA SER A 55 12.99 -8.81 -2.98
C SER A 55 13.24 -7.43 -3.59
N SER A 56 14.50 -7.10 -3.95
CA SER A 56 14.83 -5.82 -4.57
C SER A 56 14.17 -5.65 -5.94
N ARG A 57 14.15 -6.69 -6.76
CA ARG A 57 13.46 -6.67 -8.06
C ARG A 57 11.94 -6.50 -7.89
N ALA A 58 11.35 -7.22 -6.95
CA ALA A 58 9.93 -7.12 -6.67
C ALA A 58 9.55 -5.72 -6.16
N SER A 59 10.35 -5.16 -5.25
CA SER A 59 10.15 -3.80 -4.72
C SER A 59 10.26 -2.74 -5.81
N ALA A 60 11.31 -2.81 -6.66
CA ALA A 60 11.50 -1.86 -7.76
C ALA A 60 10.33 -1.91 -8.75
N ARG A 61 9.88 -3.12 -9.13
CA ARG A 61 8.71 -3.28 -10.00
C ARG A 61 7.45 -2.72 -9.34
N GLY A 62 7.24 -3.02 -8.05
CA GLY A 62 6.12 -2.49 -7.29
C GLY A 62 6.08 -0.96 -7.33
N THR A 63 7.20 -0.31 -7.03
CA THR A 63 7.31 1.16 -7.06
C THR A 63 6.96 1.74 -8.43
N ARG A 64 7.46 1.15 -9.52
CA ARG A 64 7.15 1.65 -10.88
C ARG A 64 5.67 1.52 -11.23
N ILE A 65 5.05 0.37 -10.93
CA ILE A 65 3.61 0.17 -11.19
C ILE A 65 2.76 1.11 -10.34
N HIS A 66 3.07 1.32 -9.06
CA HIS A 66 2.38 2.30 -8.22
C HIS A 66 2.48 3.71 -8.81
N SER A 67 3.68 4.15 -9.23
CA SER A 67 3.86 5.46 -9.86
C SER A 67 3.07 5.61 -11.16
N LEU A 68 2.97 4.54 -11.96
CA LEU A 68 2.14 4.55 -13.18
C LEU A 68 0.65 4.68 -12.86
N CYS A 69 0.16 3.94 -11.85
CA CYS A 69 -1.23 4.04 -11.41
C CYS A 69 -1.53 5.45 -10.86
N GLU A 70 -0.64 6.00 -10.04
CA GLU A 70 -0.77 7.35 -9.48
C GLU A 70 -0.82 8.41 -10.60
N SER A 71 0.15 8.41 -11.53
CA SER A 71 0.18 9.36 -12.65
C SER A 71 -1.07 9.24 -13.50
N TYR A 72 -1.53 8.02 -13.79
CA TYR A 72 -2.74 7.79 -14.55
C TYR A 72 -3.99 8.38 -13.86
N LEU A 73 -4.14 8.14 -12.55
CA LEU A 73 -5.26 8.66 -11.77
C LEU A 73 -5.20 10.18 -11.57
N ARG A 74 -4.01 10.78 -11.65
CA ARG A 74 -3.83 12.25 -11.67
C ARG A 74 -4.13 12.88 -13.04
N GLY A 75 -4.39 12.07 -14.07
CA GLY A 75 -4.54 12.56 -15.45
C GLY A 75 -3.22 13.00 -16.09
N GLU A 76 -2.10 12.56 -15.53
CA GLU A 76 -0.76 12.82 -16.06
C GLU A 76 -0.37 11.75 -17.09
N SER A 77 0.75 12.00 -17.82
CA SER A 77 1.29 10.98 -18.72
C SER A 77 1.80 9.78 -17.91
N ALA A 78 1.24 8.59 -18.17
CA ALA A 78 1.62 7.33 -17.55
C ALA A 78 2.14 6.39 -18.62
N GLU A 79 3.41 6.57 -18.99
CA GLU A 79 4.08 5.80 -20.05
C GLU A 79 4.94 4.68 -19.43
N PRO A 80 4.46 3.43 -19.45
CA PRO A 80 5.25 2.31 -18.94
C PRO A 80 6.43 2.01 -19.88
N ASP A 81 7.54 1.54 -19.30
CA ASP A 81 8.58 0.91 -20.10
C ASP A 81 8.11 -0.46 -20.65
N ILE A 82 8.90 -1.05 -21.53
CA ILE A 82 8.54 -2.32 -22.20
C ILE A 82 8.36 -3.49 -21.21
N PHE A 83 8.98 -3.43 -20.03
CA PHE A 83 8.91 -4.48 -19.01
C PHE A 83 7.65 -4.37 -18.14
N ASP A 84 7.15 -3.15 -17.96
CA ASP A 84 5.98 -2.85 -17.12
C ASP A 84 4.69 -2.68 -17.95
N ALA A 85 4.80 -2.56 -19.28
CA ALA A 85 3.69 -2.27 -20.19
C ALA A 85 2.55 -3.31 -20.12
N GLU A 86 2.89 -4.59 -20.12
CA GLU A 86 1.89 -5.67 -20.02
C GLU A 86 1.15 -5.63 -18.69
N MET A 87 1.89 -5.49 -17.59
CA MET A 87 1.32 -5.44 -16.25
C MET A 87 0.44 -4.19 -16.06
N PHE A 88 0.90 -3.02 -16.50
CA PHE A 88 0.12 -1.80 -16.42
C PHE A 88 -1.14 -1.86 -17.30
N SER A 89 -1.03 -2.38 -18.52
CA SER A 89 -2.17 -2.57 -19.42
C SER A 89 -3.23 -3.50 -18.81
N SER A 90 -2.81 -4.53 -18.08
CA SER A 90 -3.72 -5.49 -17.46
C SER A 90 -4.61 -4.90 -16.36
N ILE A 91 -4.18 -3.81 -15.72
CA ILE A 91 -4.96 -3.14 -14.65
C ILE A 91 -5.60 -1.82 -15.09
N LYS A 92 -5.17 -1.25 -16.21
CA LYS A 92 -5.61 0.07 -16.67
C LYS A 92 -7.13 0.17 -16.81
N PHE A 93 -7.81 -0.90 -17.23
CA PHE A 93 -9.26 -0.90 -17.35
C PHE A 93 -9.96 -0.78 -15.97
N LEU A 94 -9.34 -1.32 -14.89
CA LEU A 94 -9.86 -1.15 -13.53
C LEU A 94 -9.65 0.28 -13.02
N LEU A 95 -8.57 0.95 -13.44
CA LEU A 95 -8.33 2.34 -13.07
C LEU A 95 -9.40 3.28 -13.64
N ASN A 96 -10.01 2.92 -14.78
CA ASN A 96 -11.11 3.70 -15.38
C ASN A 96 -12.42 3.61 -14.57
N ASP A 97 -12.56 2.62 -13.70
CA ASP A 97 -13.71 2.46 -12.81
C ASP A 97 -13.54 3.24 -11.49
N ILE A 98 -12.40 3.95 -11.32
CA ILE A 98 -12.08 4.78 -10.17
C ILE A 98 -12.53 6.22 -10.46
N ASP A 99 -13.36 6.75 -9.57
CA ASP A 99 -13.90 8.11 -9.66
C ASP A 99 -13.91 8.77 -8.28
N ASN A 100 -14.19 10.09 -8.19
CA ASN A 100 -14.31 10.84 -6.94
C ASN A 100 -13.17 10.51 -5.93
N ILE A 101 -11.92 10.77 -6.34
CA ILE A 101 -10.73 10.48 -5.53
C ILE A 101 -10.70 11.39 -4.30
N HIS A 102 -10.71 10.80 -3.10
CA HIS A 102 -10.60 11.48 -1.81
C HIS A 102 -9.17 11.53 -1.28
N ALA A 103 -8.36 10.51 -1.58
CA ALA A 103 -6.95 10.41 -1.20
C ALA A 103 -6.19 9.62 -2.27
N LEU A 104 -4.99 10.07 -2.63
CA LEU A 104 -4.10 9.40 -3.58
C LEU A 104 -2.66 9.63 -3.15
N GLU A 105 -1.97 8.56 -2.76
CA GLU A 105 -0.64 8.61 -2.13
C GLU A 105 -0.59 9.56 -0.93
N ASP A 106 -1.68 9.61 -0.17
CA ASP A 106 -1.83 10.50 0.97
C ASP A 106 -1.45 9.85 2.30
N PRO A 107 -0.83 10.60 3.22
CA PRO A 107 -0.52 10.12 4.55
C PRO A 107 -1.79 10.07 5.42
N LEU A 108 -2.03 8.93 6.05
CA LEU A 108 -3.12 8.71 7.00
C LEU A 108 -2.57 8.13 8.30
N TYR A 109 -3.28 8.40 9.39
CA TYR A 109 -3.00 7.81 10.70
C TYR A 109 -4.29 7.58 11.48
N SER A 110 -4.25 6.58 12.34
CA SER A 110 -5.31 6.25 13.28
C SER A 110 -4.78 6.38 14.70
N ASP A 111 -5.40 7.23 15.52
CA ASP A 111 -5.12 7.34 16.94
C ASP A 111 -5.68 6.13 17.70
N HIS A 112 -6.79 5.57 17.21
CA HIS A 112 -7.40 4.37 17.79
C HIS A 112 -6.51 3.13 17.60
N LEU A 113 -6.01 2.90 16.38
CA LEU A 113 -5.15 1.76 16.07
C LEU A 113 -3.67 2.03 16.38
N GLN A 114 -3.28 3.28 16.62
CA GLN A 114 -1.90 3.73 16.83
C GLN A 114 -0.96 3.32 15.69
N VAL A 115 -1.42 3.48 14.45
CA VAL A 115 -0.66 3.21 13.22
C VAL A 115 -0.77 4.37 12.26
N ALA A 116 0.18 4.46 11.34
CA ALA A 116 0.16 5.46 10.27
C ALA A 116 0.75 4.89 8.98
N GLY A 117 0.52 5.56 7.86
CA GLY A 117 1.11 5.15 6.58
C GLY A 117 0.64 6.02 5.44
N THR A 118 1.04 5.66 4.24
CA THR A 118 0.55 6.26 3.00
C THR A 118 -0.44 5.28 2.36
N VAL A 119 -1.66 5.73 2.13
CA VAL A 119 -2.67 4.95 1.40
C VAL A 119 -2.47 5.16 -0.10
N ASP A 120 -2.57 4.10 -0.89
CA ASP A 120 -2.43 4.21 -2.34
C ASP A 120 -3.60 5.04 -2.91
N CYS A 121 -4.84 4.64 -2.65
CA CYS A 121 -6.00 5.41 -3.11
C CYS A 121 -7.24 5.17 -2.21
N ILE A 122 -8.01 6.23 -1.97
CA ILE A 122 -9.39 6.16 -1.45
C ILE A 122 -10.26 6.93 -2.42
N ALA A 123 -11.20 6.22 -3.03
CA ALA A 123 -12.01 6.73 -4.12
C ALA A 123 -13.31 5.94 -4.27
N GLU A 124 -14.21 6.40 -5.10
CA GLU A 124 -15.31 5.57 -5.57
C GLU A 124 -14.80 4.57 -6.62
N PHE A 125 -14.95 3.29 -6.34
CA PHE A 125 -14.71 2.22 -7.29
C PHE A 125 -16.05 1.56 -7.64
N GLN A 126 -16.45 1.69 -8.90
CA GLN A 126 -17.77 1.25 -9.38
C GLN A 126 -18.92 1.85 -8.53
N GLY A 127 -18.83 3.15 -8.24
CA GLY A 127 -19.83 3.90 -7.49
C GLY A 127 -19.90 3.61 -5.99
N LYS A 128 -18.87 2.97 -5.40
CA LYS A 128 -18.79 2.70 -3.96
C LYS A 128 -17.47 3.20 -3.40
N LEU A 129 -17.55 4.00 -2.33
CA LEU A 129 -16.34 4.47 -1.63
C LEU A 129 -15.53 3.28 -1.11
N SER A 130 -14.28 3.22 -1.51
CA SER A 130 -13.40 2.06 -1.34
C SER A 130 -11.98 2.48 -0.96
N VAL A 131 -11.31 1.68 -0.14
CA VAL A 131 -9.85 1.71 -0.05
C VAL A 131 -9.30 0.80 -1.15
N ILE A 132 -8.44 1.34 -1.99
CA ILE A 132 -7.82 0.67 -3.12
C ILE A 132 -6.32 0.61 -2.88
N ASP A 133 -5.74 -0.58 -3.00
CA ASP A 133 -4.32 -0.84 -2.75
C ASP A 133 -3.74 -1.60 -3.94
N PHE A 134 -2.71 -1.04 -4.57
CA PHE A 134 -2.08 -1.61 -5.76
C PHE A 134 -1.01 -2.61 -5.35
N LYS A 135 -1.13 -3.85 -5.81
CA LYS A 135 -0.16 -4.91 -5.49
C LYS A 135 0.33 -5.63 -6.75
N THR A 136 1.63 -5.77 -6.86
CA THR A 136 2.24 -6.60 -7.90
C THR A 136 2.57 -7.98 -7.35
N SER A 137 2.35 -9.02 -8.14
CA SER A 137 2.71 -10.38 -7.76
C SER A 137 3.34 -11.11 -8.97
N SER A 138 4.27 -12.01 -8.69
CA SER A 138 4.87 -12.90 -9.69
C SER A 138 4.07 -14.19 -9.91
N ARG A 139 3.05 -14.44 -9.07
CA ARG A 139 2.15 -15.58 -9.17
C ARG A 139 0.73 -15.18 -8.77
N PRO A 140 -0.30 -15.89 -9.24
CA PRO A 140 -1.63 -15.75 -8.68
C PRO A 140 -1.61 -15.97 -7.16
N LYS A 141 -2.43 -15.23 -6.45
CA LYS A 141 -2.61 -15.34 -5.00
C LYS A 141 -4.05 -15.73 -4.70
N ASP A 142 -4.22 -16.61 -3.74
CA ASP A 142 -5.53 -16.92 -3.18
C ASP A 142 -5.87 -15.99 -1.99
N ARG A 143 -7.04 -16.20 -1.42
CA ARG A 143 -7.54 -15.36 -0.33
C ARG A 143 -6.67 -15.46 0.94
N ASP A 144 -6.09 -16.61 1.20
CA ASP A 144 -5.25 -16.81 2.39
C ASP A 144 -3.88 -16.12 2.22
N ASP A 145 -3.38 -16.06 0.98
CA ASP A 145 -2.14 -15.33 0.63
C ASP A 145 -2.24 -13.80 0.83
N ILE A 146 -3.46 -13.23 0.86
CA ILE A 146 -3.69 -11.77 0.87
C ILE A 146 -4.31 -11.25 2.18
N HIS A 147 -4.35 -12.05 3.22
CA HIS A 147 -4.92 -11.65 4.51
C HIS A 147 -4.30 -10.35 5.05
N ASN A 148 -2.98 -10.19 4.91
CA ASN A 148 -2.27 -8.98 5.31
C ASN A 148 -2.67 -7.75 4.47
N TYR A 149 -3.17 -7.91 3.24
CA TYR A 149 -3.66 -6.80 2.43
C TYR A 149 -5.01 -6.30 2.96
N PHE A 150 -5.90 -7.22 3.35
CA PHE A 150 -7.14 -6.83 4.02
C PHE A 150 -6.89 -6.12 5.35
N MET A 151 -5.91 -6.57 6.14
CA MET A 151 -5.51 -5.87 7.36
C MET A 151 -5.02 -4.45 7.05
N GLN A 152 -4.22 -4.28 6.00
CA GLN A 152 -3.69 -2.98 5.60
C GLN A 152 -4.81 -2.04 5.15
N THR A 153 -5.69 -2.49 4.25
CA THR A 153 -6.80 -1.66 3.75
C THR A 153 -7.81 -1.35 4.84
N SER A 154 -8.09 -2.28 5.77
CA SER A 154 -8.94 -2.03 6.94
C SER A 154 -8.35 -0.95 7.85
N ALA A 155 -7.04 -0.96 8.10
CA ALA A 155 -6.39 0.08 8.90
C ALA A 155 -6.50 1.47 8.24
N TYR A 156 -6.38 1.56 6.91
CA TYR A 156 -6.58 2.81 6.20
C TYR A 156 -8.04 3.25 6.17
N ALA A 157 -9.01 2.32 6.10
CA ALA A 157 -10.43 2.66 6.21
C ALA A 157 -10.74 3.32 7.58
N VAL A 158 -10.25 2.73 8.67
CA VAL A 158 -10.39 3.30 10.02
C VAL A 158 -9.71 4.67 10.11
N ALA A 159 -8.47 4.79 9.62
CA ALA A 159 -7.73 6.06 9.65
C ALA A 159 -8.44 7.17 8.85
N PHE A 160 -9.03 6.84 7.72
CA PHE A 160 -9.79 7.78 6.90
C PHE A 160 -11.08 8.20 7.60
N GLU A 161 -11.84 7.26 8.16
CA GLU A 161 -13.06 7.57 8.91
C GLU A 161 -12.79 8.46 10.13
N GLU A 162 -11.72 8.19 10.90
CA GLU A 162 -11.32 9.06 12.01
C GLU A 162 -10.98 10.49 11.57
N ARG A 163 -10.43 10.69 10.37
CA ARG A 163 -10.01 12.01 9.88
C ARG A 163 -11.11 12.77 9.15
N THR A 164 -12.10 12.08 8.60
CA THR A 164 -13.15 12.68 7.75
C THR A 164 -14.55 12.53 8.29
N GLY A 165 -14.79 11.56 9.17
CA GLY A 165 -16.13 11.15 9.59
C GLY A 165 -16.89 10.34 8.53
N ILE A 166 -16.25 9.98 7.42
CA ILE A 166 -16.88 9.25 6.30
C ILE A 166 -16.50 7.77 6.38
N PRO A 167 -17.45 6.86 6.61
CA PRO A 167 -17.16 5.43 6.67
C PRO A 167 -16.85 4.85 5.30
N VAL A 168 -15.86 3.96 5.24
CA VAL A 168 -15.51 3.22 4.03
C VAL A 168 -15.91 1.76 4.20
N GLY A 169 -16.87 1.32 3.40
CA GLY A 169 -17.45 -0.02 3.51
C GLY A 169 -16.87 -1.06 2.53
N ARG A 170 -15.92 -0.68 1.67
CA ARG A 170 -15.31 -1.57 0.66
C ARG A 170 -13.78 -1.47 0.68
N MET A 171 -13.15 -2.64 0.52
CA MET A 171 -11.70 -2.79 0.44
C MET A 171 -11.35 -3.80 -0.67
#